data_904812e36a38643adc340b46d2dc8537
#
_entry.id   904812e36a38643adc340b46d2dc8537
#
_cell.length_a   1.000
_cell.length_b   1.000
_cell.length_c   1.000
_cell.angle_alpha   90.00
_cell.angle_beta   90.00
_cell.angle_gamma   90.00
#
_symmetry.space_group_name_H-M   'P 1'
#
loop_
_entity.id
_entity.type
_entity.pdbx_description
1 polymer ?
#
loop_
_entity_poly.entity_id
_entity_poly.type
_entity_poly.pdbx_seq_one_letter_code
_entity_poly.pdbx_strand_id
1 'polypeptide(L)'
;VNQDRVLEAFRLESGALADAVAGLSETEWNLPTRCAPWSVLGLLGHVCVVVDWLPAMLDAPAPGEAEISAVEYYRPDDRFSPRTNGTRIALAQDRAARSAGGAARAEDFAGTWRRADRLCRAQPADRTVRTRHGDAMLLSEFLLTRVVEVAVHGLDLADALGREPWLTPAAGEAVTELLLGTEHVAAVDGLGWSRPHFLRRATGREPLTGAEAAQIERLGIRWLALG
;
A
#
# COMPACT_ATOMS: atom_id res chain seq x y z
N VAL A 1 11.79 -11.25 -5.07
CA VAL A 1 11.78 -10.16 -4.06
C VAL A 1 12.49 -10.63 -2.81
N ASN A 2 13.34 -9.78 -2.20
CA ASN A 2 14.04 -10.11 -0.95
C ASN A 2 13.09 -9.93 0.24
N GLN A 3 12.83 -11.02 0.99
CA GLN A 3 11.87 -11.02 2.10
C GLN A 3 12.25 -10.04 3.21
N ASP A 4 13.51 -9.98 3.62
CA ASP A 4 13.94 -9.12 4.73
C ASP A 4 13.76 -7.64 4.40
N ARG A 5 14.05 -7.23 3.15
CA ARG A 5 13.83 -5.86 2.69
C ARG A 5 12.34 -5.48 2.71
N VAL A 6 11.46 -6.39 2.28
CA VAL A 6 10.01 -6.15 2.27
C VAL A 6 9.44 -6.11 3.69
N LEU A 7 9.88 -7.01 4.56
CA LEU A 7 9.50 -7.00 5.98
C LEU A 7 9.92 -5.69 6.66
N GLU A 8 11.13 -5.22 6.38
CA GLU A 8 11.61 -3.96 6.94
C GLU A 8 10.84 -2.75 6.38
N ALA A 9 10.58 -2.71 5.06
CA ALA A 9 9.76 -1.67 4.45
C ALA A 9 8.34 -1.65 5.04
N PHE A 10 7.71 -2.80 5.20
CA PHE A 10 6.38 -2.91 5.80
C PHE A 10 6.36 -2.40 7.25
N ARG A 11 7.34 -2.81 8.06
CA ARG A 11 7.46 -2.42 9.46
C ARG A 11 7.65 -0.92 9.62
N LEU A 12 8.62 -0.35 8.87
CA LEU A 12 8.94 1.07 8.95
C LEU A 12 7.77 1.95 8.47
N GLU A 13 7.18 1.61 7.32
CA GLU A 13 6.09 2.40 6.74
C GLU A 13 4.82 2.33 7.58
N SER A 14 4.46 1.13 8.06
CA SER A 14 3.30 0.98 8.95
C SER A 14 3.51 1.69 10.29
N GLY A 15 4.73 1.70 10.81
CA GLY A 15 5.10 2.47 12.00
C GLY A 15 4.95 3.96 11.78
N ALA A 16 5.52 4.49 10.68
CA ALA A 16 5.43 5.91 10.32
C ALA A 16 3.98 6.38 10.14
N LEU A 17 3.15 5.55 9.45
CA LEU A 17 1.72 5.83 9.32
C LEU A 17 1.02 5.84 10.69
N ALA A 18 1.29 4.86 11.55
CA ALA A 18 0.69 4.79 12.88
C ALA A 18 1.04 6.02 13.73
N ASP A 19 2.29 6.47 13.68
CA ASP A 19 2.76 7.67 14.40
C ASP A 19 2.10 8.95 13.83
N ALA A 20 1.97 9.03 12.51
CA ALA A 20 1.38 10.19 11.83
C ALA A 20 -0.11 10.39 12.16
N VAL A 21 -0.86 9.29 12.37
CA VAL A 21 -2.30 9.35 12.70
C VAL A 21 -2.56 9.35 14.21
N ALA A 22 -1.55 9.10 15.02
CA ALA A 22 -1.68 9.20 16.47
C ALA A 22 -1.97 10.65 16.87
N GLY A 23 -3.02 10.86 17.64
CA GLY A 23 -3.35 12.19 18.16
C GLY A 23 -4.06 13.13 17.18
N LEU A 24 -4.57 12.63 16.05
CA LEU A 24 -5.45 13.42 15.17
C LEU A 24 -6.72 13.83 15.93
N SER A 25 -7.14 15.06 15.72
CA SER A 25 -8.43 15.58 16.22
C SER A 25 -9.61 14.96 15.47
N GLU A 26 -10.79 15.00 16.09
CA GLU A 26 -12.03 14.54 15.43
C GLU A 26 -12.32 15.29 14.12
N THR A 27 -11.92 16.55 14.01
CA THR A 27 -12.05 17.32 12.76
C THR A 27 -11.14 16.74 11.68
N GLU A 28 -9.89 16.42 11.98
CA GLU A 28 -8.93 15.83 11.04
C GLU A 28 -9.40 14.45 10.57
N TRP A 29 -9.96 13.62 11.45
CA TRP A 29 -10.52 12.32 11.08
C TRP A 29 -11.63 12.38 10.03
N ASN A 30 -12.38 13.50 10.02
CA ASN A 30 -13.51 13.71 9.11
C ASN A 30 -13.14 14.43 7.81
N LEU A 31 -11.88 14.84 7.63
CA LEU A 31 -11.43 15.45 6.38
C LEU A 31 -11.63 14.50 5.20
N PRO A 32 -12.12 15.01 4.06
CA PRO A 32 -12.23 14.20 2.84
C PRO A 32 -10.85 13.86 2.28
N THR A 33 -10.71 12.68 1.70
CA THR A 33 -9.53 12.29 0.95
C THR A 33 -9.81 12.32 -0.55
N ARG A 34 -8.76 12.25 -1.38
CA ARG A 34 -8.92 12.07 -2.83
C ARG A 34 -9.54 10.71 -3.19
N CYS A 35 -9.50 9.75 -2.30
CA CYS A 35 -10.06 8.41 -2.47
C CYS A 35 -11.55 8.38 -2.09
N ALA A 36 -12.38 9.20 -2.78
CA ALA A 36 -13.81 9.21 -2.50
C ALA A 36 -14.44 7.80 -2.55
N PRO A 37 -15.37 7.48 -1.65
CA PRO A 37 -16.03 8.35 -0.69
C PRO A 37 -15.39 8.41 0.72
N TRP A 38 -14.10 8.06 0.85
CA TRP A 38 -13.47 7.94 2.16
C TRP A 38 -12.96 9.27 2.72
N SER A 39 -13.26 9.50 3.99
CA SER A 39 -12.55 10.44 4.84
C SER A 39 -11.21 9.83 5.30
N VAL A 40 -10.41 10.60 6.05
CA VAL A 40 -9.19 10.12 6.71
C VAL A 40 -9.47 8.85 7.53
N LEU A 41 -10.56 8.86 8.33
CA LEU A 41 -11.00 7.69 9.11
C LEU A 41 -11.34 6.49 8.22
N GLY A 42 -12.09 6.72 7.15
CA GLY A 42 -12.50 5.67 6.21
C GLY A 42 -11.31 5.06 5.47
N LEU A 43 -10.38 5.90 5.00
CA LEU A 43 -9.19 5.45 4.28
C LEU A 43 -8.25 4.66 5.20
N LEU A 44 -8.04 5.08 6.45
CA LEU A 44 -7.28 4.27 7.41
C LEU A 44 -8.00 2.94 7.70
N GLY A 45 -9.33 2.95 7.75
CA GLY A 45 -10.15 1.74 7.85
C GLY A 45 -9.89 0.76 6.70
N HIS A 46 -9.77 1.27 5.47
CA HIS A 46 -9.38 0.45 4.31
C HIS A 46 -7.99 -0.15 4.49
N VAL A 47 -7.00 0.65 4.86
CA VAL A 47 -5.63 0.15 5.10
C VAL A 47 -5.61 -0.93 6.20
N CYS A 48 -6.39 -0.75 7.28
CA CYS A 48 -6.56 -1.79 8.30
C CYS A 48 -7.09 -3.11 7.69
N VAL A 49 -8.14 -3.04 6.87
CA VAL A 49 -8.75 -4.23 6.25
C VAL A 49 -7.74 -4.99 5.40
N VAL A 50 -6.97 -4.30 4.55
CA VAL A 50 -6.04 -4.97 3.63
C VAL A 50 -4.81 -5.54 4.33
N VAL A 51 -4.41 -4.99 5.48
CA VAL A 51 -3.34 -5.53 6.32
C VAL A 51 -3.85 -6.72 7.14
N ASP A 52 -5.10 -6.65 7.62
CA ASP A 52 -5.73 -7.70 8.46
C ASP A 52 -6.04 -9.00 7.69
N TRP A 53 -5.86 -9.02 6.38
CA TRP A 53 -5.92 -10.29 5.62
C TRP A 53 -4.74 -11.21 5.93
N LEU A 54 -3.56 -10.68 6.26
CA LEU A 54 -2.33 -11.45 6.48
C LEU A 54 -2.48 -12.53 7.56
N PRO A 55 -3.01 -12.26 8.77
CA PRO A 55 -3.20 -13.29 9.78
C PRO A 55 -4.02 -14.49 9.28
N ALA A 56 -5.19 -14.24 8.67
CA ALA A 56 -6.06 -15.30 8.19
C ALA A 56 -5.43 -16.10 7.04
N MET A 57 -4.65 -15.44 6.16
CA MET A 57 -3.92 -16.12 5.10
C MET A 57 -2.79 -17.02 5.64
N LEU A 58 -2.17 -16.63 6.74
CA LEU A 58 -1.10 -17.39 7.38
C LEU A 58 -1.63 -18.55 8.23
N ASP A 59 -2.84 -18.41 8.80
CA ASP A 59 -3.52 -19.48 9.54
C ASP A 59 -4.03 -20.59 8.59
N ALA A 60 -4.24 -20.27 7.31
CA ALA A 60 -4.64 -21.24 6.31
C ALA A 60 -3.47 -22.13 5.86
N PRO A 61 -3.73 -23.36 5.39
CA PRO A 61 -2.69 -24.21 4.79
C PRO A 61 -2.00 -23.48 3.64
N ALA A 62 -0.67 -23.62 3.56
CA ALA A 62 0.09 -23.08 2.45
C ALA A 62 -0.39 -23.71 1.14
N PRO A 63 -0.73 -22.93 0.10
CA PRO A 63 -0.91 -23.48 -1.24
C PRO A 63 0.42 -24.07 -1.71
N GLY A 64 0.39 -24.77 -2.86
CA GLY A 64 1.61 -25.28 -3.49
C GLY A 64 2.53 -24.17 -4.00
N GLU A 65 3.04 -24.31 -5.20
CA GLU A 65 3.90 -23.32 -5.83
C GLU A 65 3.17 -21.99 -6.06
N ALA A 66 3.94 -20.89 -6.05
CA ALA A 66 3.41 -19.58 -6.37
C ALA A 66 3.01 -19.50 -7.85
N GLU A 67 1.82 -18.98 -8.11
CA GLU A 67 1.22 -18.86 -9.44
C GLU A 67 1.46 -17.48 -10.05
N ILE A 68 1.51 -16.44 -9.19
CA ILE A 68 1.66 -15.04 -9.62
C ILE A 68 2.66 -14.29 -8.74
N SER A 69 3.29 -13.25 -9.30
CA SER A 69 4.13 -12.27 -8.63
C SER A 69 3.33 -11.03 -8.18
N ALA A 70 3.97 -10.10 -7.46
CA ALA A 70 3.38 -8.81 -7.11
C ALA A 70 3.03 -7.98 -8.36
N VAL A 71 3.82 -8.03 -9.42
CA VAL A 71 3.53 -7.35 -10.69
C VAL A 71 2.26 -7.92 -11.32
N GLU A 72 2.13 -9.23 -11.35
CA GLU A 72 0.96 -9.91 -11.90
C GLU A 72 -0.29 -9.72 -11.06
N TYR A 73 -0.16 -9.49 -9.76
CA TYR A 73 -1.26 -9.15 -8.87
C TYR A 73 -1.99 -7.87 -9.29
N TYR A 74 -1.29 -6.90 -9.90
CA TYR A 74 -1.85 -5.63 -10.36
C TYR A 74 -2.30 -5.67 -11.83
N ARG A 75 -2.39 -6.82 -12.48
CA ARG A 75 -2.95 -6.91 -13.83
C ARG A 75 -4.38 -6.39 -13.86
N PRO A 76 -4.75 -5.60 -14.89
CA PRO A 76 -6.11 -5.13 -15.08
C PRO A 76 -7.03 -6.30 -15.39
N ASP A 77 -7.79 -6.77 -14.40
CA ASP A 77 -8.79 -7.82 -14.52
C ASP A 77 -9.98 -7.51 -13.59
N ASP A 78 -10.85 -8.51 -13.36
CA ASP A 78 -12.01 -8.38 -12.47
C ASP A 78 -11.67 -7.98 -11.02
N ARG A 79 -10.42 -8.13 -10.60
CA ARG A 79 -9.93 -7.67 -9.27
C ARG A 79 -10.09 -6.18 -9.07
N PHE A 80 -10.09 -5.42 -10.16
CA PHE A 80 -10.25 -3.96 -10.18
C PHE A 80 -11.60 -3.52 -10.75
N SER A 81 -12.52 -4.46 -10.95
CA SER A 81 -13.87 -4.14 -11.43
C SER A 81 -14.63 -3.24 -10.44
N PRO A 82 -15.62 -2.46 -10.92
CA PRO A 82 -16.47 -1.63 -10.04
C PRO A 82 -17.16 -2.45 -8.94
N ARG A 83 -17.53 -3.70 -9.22
CA ARG A 83 -18.12 -4.62 -8.24
C ARG A 83 -17.15 -4.96 -7.12
N THR A 84 -15.91 -5.31 -7.45
CA THR A 84 -14.87 -5.64 -6.46
C THR A 84 -14.52 -4.40 -5.64
N ASN A 85 -14.40 -3.24 -6.27
CA ASN A 85 -14.15 -1.98 -5.58
C ASN A 85 -15.32 -1.59 -4.66
N GLY A 86 -16.57 -1.78 -5.08
CA GLY A 86 -17.75 -1.58 -4.22
C GLY A 86 -17.71 -2.46 -2.96
N THR A 87 -17.28 -3.71 -3.08
CA THR A 87 -17.10 -4.60 -1.92
C THR A 87 -15.99 -4.11 -0.97
N ARG A 88 -14.86 -3.63 -1.52
CA ARG A 88 -13.76 -3.03 -0.71
C ARG A 88 -14.25 -1.81 0.06
N ILE A 89 -15.00 -0.93 -0.61
CA ILE A 89 -15.58 0.27 0.00
C ILE A 89 -16.52 -0.13 1.15
N ALA A 90 -17.43 -1.08 0.93
CA ALA A 90 -18.37 -1.53 1.95
C ALA A 90 -17.65 -2.11 3.18
N LEU A 91 -16.63 -2.95 2.98
CA LEU A 91 -15.82 -3.50 4.07
C LEU A 91 -15.08 -2.42 4.87
N ALA A 92 -14.52 -1.43 4.19
CA ALA A 92 -13.84 -0.33 4.85
C ALA A 92 -14.81 0.54 5.67
N GLN A 93 -15.99 0.82 5.12
CA GLN A 93 -17.05 1.56 5.81
C GLN A 93 -17.58 0.80 7.03
N ASP A 94 -17.83 -0.52 6.90
CA ASP A 94 -18.25 -1.37 8.01
C ASP A 94 -17.20 -1.40 9.12
N ARG A 95 -15.92 -1.55 8.78
CA ARG A 95 -14.85 -1.46 9.77
C ARG A 95 -14.75 -0.07 10.41
N ALA A 96 -14.91 1.00 9.63
CA ALA A 96 -14.94 2.37 10.17
C ALA A 96 -16.09 2.57 11.15
N ALA A 97 -17.28 2.06 10.83
CA ALA A 97 -18.47 2.18 11.67
C ALA A 97 -18.37 1.43 13.03
N ARG A 98 -17.54 0.39 13.09
CA ARG A 98 -17.29 -0.37 14.34
C ARG A 98 -16.32 0.31 15.29
N SER A 99 -15.66 1.38 14.87
CA SER A 99 -14.70 2.10 15.72
C SER A 99 -15.40 3.10 16.60
N ALA A 100 -15.00 3.19 17.87
CA ALA A 100 -15.47 4.17 18.84
C ALA A 100 -14.79 5.56 18.66
N GLY A 101 -14.50 5.97 17.41
CA GLY A 101 -13.84 7.23 17.08
C GLY A 101 -12.45 7.06 16.47
N GLY A 102 -11.83 8.19 16.15
CA GLY A 102 -10.54 8.22 15.46
C GLY A 102 -9.38 7.62 16.26
N ALA A 103 -9.30 7.92 17.57
CA ALA A 103 -8.26 7.37 18.43
C ALA A 103 -8.30 5.83 18.48
N ALA A 104 -9.50 5.24 18.62
CA ALA A 104 -9.66 3.78 18.58
C ALA A 104 -9.28 3.19 17.21
N ARG A 105 -9.45 3.93 16.11
CA ARG A 105 -9.01 3.53 14.78
C ARG A 105 -7.49 3.54 14.66
N ALA A 106 -6.82 4.54 15.20
CA ALA A 106 -5.35 4.59 15.23
C ALA A 106 -4.77 3.40 16.03
N GLU A 107 -5.37 3.07 17.17
CA GLU A 107 -4.99 1.91 17.98
C GLU A 107 -5.25 0.58 17.25
N ASP A 108 -6.40 0.43 16.58
CA ASP A 108 -6.76 -0.74 15.76
C ASP A 108 -5.71 -0.95 14.65
N PHE A 109 -5.34 0.10 13.92
CA PHE A 109 -4.28 0.01 12.91
C PHE A 109 -2.94 -0.38 13.54
N ALA A 110 -2.56 0.27 14.65
CA ALA A 110 -1.31 -0.02 15.34
C ALA A 110 -1.24 -1.48 15.83
N GLY A 111 -2.34 -2.03 16.33
CA GLY A 111 -2.43 -3.44 16.73
C GLY A 111 -2.37 -4.40 15.54
N THR A 112 -3.11 -4.07 14.47
CA THR A 112 -3.22 -4.88 13.26
C THR A 112 -1.87 -5.06 12.58
N TRP A 113 -1.15 -3.96 12.28
CA TRP A 113 0.12 -4.06 11.57
C TRP A 113 1.20 -4.75 12.40
N ARG A 114 1.27 -4.50 13.73
CA ARG A 114 2.24 -5.19 14.61
C ARG A 114 2.00 -6.69 14.69
N ARG A 115 0.73 -7.11 14.69
CA ARG A 115 0.36 -8.52 14.62
C ARG A 115 0.79 -9.13 13.29
N ALA A 116 0.48 -8.48 12.17
CA ALA A 116 0.86 -8.92 10.84
C ALA A 116 2.38 -9.04 10.69
N ASP A 117 3.16 -8.02 11.11
CA ASP A 117 4.62 -8.04 11.06
C ASP A 117 5.21 -9.22 11.83
N ARG A 118 4.78 -9.45 13.08
CA ARG A 118 5.25 -10.59 13.86
C ARG A 118 4.97 -11.93 13.19
N LEU A 119 3.76 -12.10 12.65
CA LEU A 119 3.37 -13.35 11.99
C LEU A 119 4.15 -13.58 10.70
N CYS A 120 4.36 -12.54 9.89
CA CYS A 120 5.13 -12.63 8.65
C CYS A 120 6.62 -12.93 8.92
N ARG A 121 7.21 -12.29 9.94
CA ARG A 121 8.62 -12.57 10.32
C ARG A 121 8.85 -13.98 10.82
N ALA A 122 7.83 -14.65 11.34
CA ALA A 122 7.93 -16.04 11.80
C ALA A 122 7.85 -17.06 10.65
N GLN A 123 7.62 -16.62 9.39
CA GLN A 123 7.48 -17.52 8.25
C GLN A 123 8.80 -17.74 7.52
N PRO A 124 9.01 -18.94 6.94
CA PRO A 124 10.15 -19.19 6.07
C PRO A 124 10.06 -18.37 4.77
N ALA A 125 11.20 -18.16 4.10
CA ALA A 125 11.30 -17.31 2.92
C ALA A 125 10.49 -17.82 1.71
N ASP A 126 10.26 -19.10 1.64
CA ASP A 126 9.49 -19.78 0.59
C ASP A 126 8.00 -19.96 0.93
N ARG A 127 7.54 -19.37 2.05
CA ARG A 127 6.12 -19.45 2.43
C ARG A 127 5.24 -18.90 1.31
N THR A 128 4.28 -19.69 0.86
CA THR A 128 3.22 -19.29 -0.04
C THR A 128 1.93 -19.01 0.72
N VAL A 129 1.11 -18.11 0.19
CA VAL A 129 -0.20 -17.76 0.71
C VAL A 129 -1.21 -17.72 -0.43
N ARG A 130 -2.49 -18.00 -0.13
CA ARG A 130 -3.58 -17.85 -1.11
C ARG A 130 -4.22 -16.49 -0.93
N THR A 131 -4.21 -15.71 -2.01
CA THR A 131 -4.85 -14.40 -2.00
C THR A 131 -6.37 -14.52 -1.92
N ARG A 132 -7.06 -13.43 -1.58
CA ARG A 132 -8.53 -13.37 -1.61
C ARG A 132 -9.13 -13.60 -3.01
N HIS A 133 -8.33 -13.51 -4.05
CA HIS A 133 -8.71 -13.75 -5.45
C HIS A 133 -8.51 -15.20 -5.88
N GLY A 134 -7.93 -16.03 -5.01
CA GLY A 134 -7.69 -17.44 -5.24
C GLY A 134 -6.29 -17.79 -5.71
N ASP A 135 -5.48 -16.81 -6.14
CA ASP A 135 -4.11 -17.04 -6.63
C ASP A 135 -3.16 -17.42 -5.48
N ALA A 136 -2.20 -18.29 -5.75
CA ALA A 136 -1.08 -18.54 -4.84
C ALA A 136 0.07 -17.56 -5.12
N MET A 137 0.61 -16.97 -4.06
CA MET A 137 1.76 -16.03 -4.13
C MET A 137 2.79 -16.38 -3.06
N LEU A 138 4.05 -16.03 -3.28
CA LEU A 138 5.01 -15.93 -2.16
C LEU A 138 4.52 -14.88 -1.17
N LEU A 139 4.68 -15.16 0.12
CA LEU A 139 4.32 -14.20 1.18
C LEU A 139 5.05 -12.86 1.01
N SER A 140 6.32 -12.88 0.63
CA SER A 140 7.11 -11.68 0.36
C SER A 140 6.53 -10.83 -0.78
N GLU A 141 6.04 -11.47 -1.84
CA GLU A 141 5.39 -10.81 -2.98
C GLU A 141 4.04 -10.20 -2.55
N PHE A 142 3.23 -10.96 -1.79
CA PHE A 142 1.97 -10.43 -1.27
C PHE A 142 2.20 -9.29 -0.26
N LEU A 143 3.20 -9.42 0.63
CA LEU A 143 3.54 -8.37 1.60
C LEU A 143 4.00 -7.08 0.90
N LEU A 144 4.73 -7.18 -0.23
CA LEU A 144 5.09 -6.01 -1.05
C LEU A 144 3.83 -5.26 -1.52
N THR A 145 2.77 -5.97 -1.89
CA THR A 145 1.50 -5.30 -2.23
C THR A 145 0.88 -4.57 -1.02
N ARG A 146 1.13 -5.02 0.21
CA ARG A 146 0.69 -4.31 1.43
C ARG A 146 1.55 -3.09 1.71
N VAL A 147 2.86 -3.14 1.40
CA VAL A 147 3.73 -1.95 1.43
C VAL A 147 3.19 -0.87 0.48
N VAL A 148 2.75 -1.25 -0.72
CA VAL A 148 2.11 -0.32 -1.67
C VAL A 148 0.86 0.34 -1.04
N GLU A 149 -0.04 -0.47 -0.46
CA GLU A 149 -1.27 0.06 0.16
C GLU A 149 -0.97 1.05 1.29
N VAL A 150 -0.02 0.70 2.18
CA VAL A 150 0.36 1.58 3.29
C VAL A 150 1.04 2.86 2.80
N ALA A 151 2.00 2.74 1.86
CA ALA A 151 2.76 3.87 1.36
C ALA A 151 1.92 4.83 0.52
N VAL A 152 1.16 4.30 -0.44
CA VAL A 152 0.38 5.13 -1.37
C VAL A 152 -0.80 5.79 -0.66
N HIS A 153 -1.51 5.05 0.20
CA HIS A 153 -2.56 5.66 1.02
C HIS A 153 -2.00 6.53 2.15
N GLY A 154 -0.77 6.29 2.59
CA GLY A 154 -0.02 7.22 3.43
C GLY A 154 0.15 8.59 2.80
N LEU A 155 0.47 8.65 1.49
CA LEU A 155 0.52 9.90 0.73
C LEU A 155 -0.88 10.55 0.62
N ASP A 156 -1.92 9.77 0.33
CA ASP A 156 -3.30 10.27 0.25
C ASP A 156 -3.77 10.88 1.59
N LEU A 157 -3.38 10.28 2.72
CA LEU A 157 -3.65 10.79 4.07
C LEU A 157 -2.85 12.05 4.38
N ALA A 158 -1.56 12.10 4.04
CA ALA A 158 -0.72 13.27 4.23
C ALA A 158 -1.30 14.47 3.46
N ASP A 159 -1.71 14.26 2.21
CA ASP A 159 -2.34 15.29 1.38
C ASP A 159 -3.67 15.80 1.98
N ALA A 160 -4.52 14.89 2.48
CA ALA A 160 -5.79 15.25 3.12
C ALA A 160 -5.59 16.06 4.40
N LEU A 161 -4.52 15.76 5.15
CA LEU A 161 -4.16 16.43 6.40
C LEU A 161 -3.35 17.73 6.18
N GLY A 162 -2.94 18.03 4.94
CA GLY A 162 -2.06 19.15 4.64
C GLY A 162 -0.69 19.03 5.31
N ARG A 163 -0.16 17.82 5.44
CA ARG A 163 1.11 17.51 6.11
C ARG A 163 2.15 17.05 5.10
N GLU A 164 3.44 17.23 5.46
CA GLU A 164 4.53 16.62 4.70
C GLU A 164 4.41 15.09 4.70
N PRO A 165 4.72 14.44 3.57
CA PRO A 165 4.66 12.99 3.47
C PRO A 165 5.71 12.33 4.38
N TRP A 166 5.27 11.30 5.10
CA TRP A 166 6.11 10.48 5.98
C TRP A 166 6.64 9.21 5.32
N LEU A 167 6.62 9.15 3.99
CA LEU A 167 7.10 8.01 3.22
C LEU A 167 8.53 7.65 3.62
N THR A 168 8.72 6.42 4.11
CA THR A 168 10.04 5.95 4.52
C THR A 168 10.91 5.61 3.31
N PRO A 169 12.25 5.77 3.39
CA PRO A 169 13.13 5.42 2.29
C PRO A 169 12.96 3.97 1.83
N ALA A 170 12.83 3.02 2.79
CA ALA A 170 12.68 1.60 2.49
C ALA A 170 11.39 1.29 1.71
N ALA A 171 10.26 1.88 2.09
CA ALA A 171 9.00 1.70 1.37
C ALA A 171 9.03 2.42 0.02
N GLY A 172 9.55 3.64 -0.04
CA GLY A 172 9.70 4.38 -1.29
C GLY A 172 10.54 3.63 -2.32
N GLU A 173 11.63 3.00 -1.89
CA GLU A 173 12.48 2.16 -2.75
C GLU A 173 11.75 0.89 -3.20
N ALA A 174 11.15 0.14 -2.27
CA ALA A 174 10.45 -1.11 -2.59
C ALA A 174 9.28 -0.90 -3.57
N VAL A 175 8.49 0.16 -3.38
CA VAL A 175 7.39 0.50 -4.28
C VAL A 175 7.92 0.99 -5.64
N THR A 176 9.00 1.77 -5.67
CA THR A 176 9.63 2.21 -6.93
C THR A 176 10.16 1.02 -7.73
N GLU A 177 10.83 0.06 -7.08
CA GLU A 177 11.29 -1.18 -7.72
C GLU A 177 10.13 -2.00 -8.30
N LEU A 178 9.01 -2.09 -7.59
CA LEU A 178 7.82 -2.78 -8.10
C LEU A 178 7.24 -2.09 -9.34
N LEU A 179 7.16 -0.77 -9.33
CA LEU A 179 6.56 -0.01 -10.42
C LEU A 179 7.40 -0.02 -11.69
N LEU A 180 8.72 0.01 -11.57
CA LEU A 180 9.64 0.19 -12.70
C LEU A 180 10.40 -1.09 -13.11
N GLY A 181 10.49 -2.09 -12.22
CA GLY A 181 11.52 -3.12 -12.30
C GLY A 181 12.88 -2.61 -11.79
N THR A 182 13.69 -3.53 -11.28
CA THR A 182 14.98 -3.20 -10.62
C THR A 182 15.98 -2.48 -11.53
N GLU A 183 15.94 -2.76 -12.83
CA GLU A 183 16.82 -2.19 -13.86
C GLU A 183 16.52 -0.72 -14.19
N HIS A 184 15.34 -0.21 -13.81
CA HIS A 184 14.92 1.17 -14.12
C HIS A 184 14.91 2.11 -12.91
N VAL A 185 15.21 1.62 -11.70
CA VAL A 185 15.22 2.45 -10.47
C VAL A 185 16.19 3.61 -10.60
N ALA A 186 17.38 3.37 -11.18
CA ALA A 186 18.37 4.41 -11.43
C ALA A 186 17.86 5.51 -12.40
N ALA A 187 16.91 5.22 -13.25
CA ALA A 187 16.31 6.22 -14.16
C ALA A 187 15.51 7.27 -13.38
N VAL A 188 14.91 6.92 -12.25
CA VAL A 188 14.20 7.89 -11.39
C VAL A 188 15.15 8.89 -10.76
N ASP A 189 16.35 8.46 -10.41
CA ASP A 189 17.37 9.37 -9.89
C ASP A 189 17.79 10.38 -10.95
N GLY A 190 17.79 9.98 -12.23
CA GLY A 190 17.99 10.86 -13.39
C GLY A 190 16.86 11.87 -13.63
N LEU A 191 15.67 11.65 -13.07
CA LEU A 191 14.57 12.63 -13.12
C LEU A 191 14.77 13.77 -12.12
N GLY A 192 15.57 13.58 -11.08
CA GLY A 192 15.71 14.53 -9.98
C GLY A 192 14.45 14.65 -9.11
N TRP A 193 13.55 13.66 -9.17
CA TRP A 193 12.31 13.67 -8.41
C TRP A 193 12.49 13.05 -7.03
N SER A 194 11.83 13.62 -6.02
CA SER A 194 11.70 12.94 -4.74
C SER A 194 10.83 11.69 -4.87
N ARG A 195 11.02 10.68 -4.01
CA ARG A 195 10.19 9.46 -4.04
C ARG A 195 8.69 9.73 -3.86
N PRO A 196 8.24 10.61 -2.93
CA PRO A 196 6.82 10.97 -2.85
C PRO A 196 6.28 11.60 -4.15
N HIS A 197 7.05 12.48 -4.79
CA HIS A 197 6.65 13.07 -6.07
C HIS A 197 6.51 12.00 -7.15
N PHE A 198 7.52 11.15 -7.32
CA PHE A 198 7.45 10.05 -8.28
C PHE A 198 6.23 9.16 -8.03
N LEU A 199 6.00 8.72 -6.79
CA LEU A 199 4.87 7.83 -6.49
C LEU A 199 3.52 8.49 -6.78
N ARG A 200 3.33 9.79 -6.49
CA ARG A 200 2.09 10.49 -6.84
C ARG A 200 1.83 10.47 -8.35
N ARG A 201 2.86 10.67 -9.16
CA ARG A 201 2.77 10.62 -10.62
C ARG A 201 2.48 9.20 -11.13
N ALA A 202 3.29 8.24 -10.69
CA ALA A 202 3.23 6.86 -11.15
C ALA A 202 1.93 6.14 -10.75
N THR A 203 1.31 6.55 -9.63
CA THR A 203 0.05 5.97 -9.14
C THR A 203 -1.18 6.82 -9.49
N GLY A 204 -1.04 7.79 -10.38
CA GLY A 204 -2.16 8.60 -10.87
C GLY A 204 -2.73 9.59 -9.85
N ARG A 205 -2.03 9.86 -8.74
CA ARG A 205 -2.44 10.84 -7.72
C ARG A 205 -2.31 12.26 -8.23
N GLU A 206 -1.35 12.49 -9.09
CA GLU A 206 -1.14 13.77 -9.77
C GLU A 206 -0.88 13.53 -11.26
N PRO A 207 -1.47 14.32 -12.16
CA PRO A 207 -1.20 14.22 -13.58
C PRO A 207 0.21 14.71 -13.90
N LEU A 208 0.87 14.08 -14.88
CA LEU A 208 2.14 14.57 -15.40
C LEU A 208 1.95 15.94 -16.05
N THR A 209 2.89 16.84 -15.80
CA THR A 209 3.04 18.06 -16.62
C THR A 209 3.59 17.69 -18.00
N GLY A 210 3.42 18.58 -18.98
CA GLY A 210 4.00 18.36 -20.32
C GLY A 210 5.53 18.18 -20.31
N ALA A 211 6.23 18.90 -19.43
CA ALA A 211 7.68 18.80 -19.27
C ALA A 211 8.10 17.44 -18.67
N GLU A 212 7.37 16.97 -17.65
CA GLU A 212 7.60 15.67 -17.03
C GLU A 212 7.33 14.53 -18.00
N ALA A 213 6.23 14.59 -18.76
CA ALA A 213 5.89 13.60 -19.79
C ALA A 213 7.00 13.48 -20.85
N ALA A 214 7.50 14.63 -21.36
CA ALA A 214 8.61 14.65 -22.31
C ALA A 214 9.92 14.12 -21.72
N GLN A 215 10.17 14.33 -20.42
CA GLN A 215 11.35 13.80 -19.74
C GLN A 215 11.28 12.28 -19.61
N ILE A 216 10.12 11.74 -19.20
CA ILE A 216 9.85 10.30 -19.08
C ILE A 216 10.00 9.61 -20.44
N GLU A 217 9.42 10.21 -21.50
CA GLU A 217 9.53 9.68 -22.86
C GLU A 217 10.99 9.60 -23.33
N ARG A 218 11.78 10.68 -23.12
CA ARG A 218 13.21 10.68 -23.47
C ARG A 218 14.02 9.62 -22.76
N LEU A 219 13.67 9.30 -21.51
CA LEU A 219 14.35 8.28 -20.70
C LEU A 219 13.79 6.87 -20.94
N GLY A 220 12.75 6.73 -21.76
CA GLY A 220 12.10 5.44 -22.03
C GLY A 220 11.46 4.80 -20.78
N ILE A 221 11.15 5.60 -19.75
CA ILE A 221 10.61 5.12 -18.49
C ILE A 221 9.14 4.69 -18.70
N ARG A 222 8.84 3.48 -18.25
CA ARG A 222 7.47 2.97 -18.16
C ARG A 222 7.28 2.35 -16.79
N TRP A 223 6.12 2.49 -16.21
CA TRP A 223 5.79 1.90 -14.92
C TRP A 223 4.53 1.05 -14.96
N LEU A 224 4.43 0.16 -13.99
CA LEU A 224 3.26 -0.67 -13.76
C LEU A 224 2.06 0.21 -13.36
N ALA A 225 0.94 0.09 -14.06
CA ALA A 225 -0.31 0.69 -13.62
C ALA A 225 -0.86 -0.11 -12.43
N LEU A 226 -1.10 0.57 -11.34
CA LEU A 226 -1.82 -0.01 -10.19
C LEU A 226 -3.31 0.18 -10.45
N GLY A 227 -4.00 -0.87 -10.93
CA GLY A 227 -5.38 -0.97 -11.37
C GLY A 227 -6.45 -0.04 -10.83
#